data_1de313459dcbb517550684c80815d8da
#
_entry.id   1de313459dcbb517550684c80815d8da
#
_cell.length_a   1.000
_cell.length_b   1.000
_cell.length_c   1.000
_cell.angle_alpha   90.00
_cell.angle_beta   90.00
_cell.angle_gamma   90.00
#
_symmetry.space_group_name_H-M   'P 1'
#
loop_
_entity.id
_entity.type
_entity.pdbx_description
1 polymer ?
#
loop_
_entity_poly.entity_id
_entity_poly.type
_entity_poly.pdbx_seq_one_letter_code
_entity_poly.pdbx_strand_id
1 'polypeptide(L)'
;MRRAPVIVVLALVLGGCAMPQWVPFFGKKGPAAPTVRLRPAPETPAPPAPARAARAAPPGEDGAVTDRIVAVVNNDAITLAELQESIVAYRQESRGQASVTDEELGRQFLTRLIDTRLQLQEADREKISVDELEVEDELAQRMKRFGVTTRGQMEELVKAQGLTLDHVRRRVREAIRVSKVIRRKVTLRVSVTEAEIDRYLAENRTKLETGLSYHARHILVPPTGTTDADWEAARIRAGVIRAQLLEGADFAALAQQHSRDASARSGGDLGTLKRGELAADIEAVILALGPGELSLPYRSAYGYHLFRLESKESLEGDGLASARQQIREILFRQKYEARLDAWLKEVKQRAIIEVRL
;
A
#
# COMPACT_ATOMS: atom_id res chain seq x y z
N MET A 1 -2.95 -28.33 -18.14
CA MET A 1 -3.38 -26.95 -17.88
C MET A 1 -4.38 -26.93 -16.74
N ARG A 2 -3.96 -27.05 -15.48
CA ARG A 2 -4.81 -26.87 -14.28
C ARG A 2 -3.90 -26.83 -13.05
N ARG A 3 -3.28 -25.66 -12.74
CA ARG A 3 -2.46 -25.46 -11.54
C ARG A 3 -2.87 -24.22 -10.73
N ALA A 4 -4.15 -23.82 -10.80
CA ALA A 4 -4.63 -22.61 -10.13
C ALA A 4 -5.26 -22.77 -8.72
N PRO A 5 -5.60 -23.94 -8.16
CA PRO A 5 -6.40 -24.00 -6.94
C PRO A 5 -5.61 -23.88 -5.62
N VAL A 6 -4.29 -24.13 -5.60
CA VAL A 6 -3.52 -24.24 -4.34
C VAL A 6 -3.33 -22.89 -3.64
N ILE A 7 -3.26 -21.79 -4.40
CA ILE A 7 -2.97 -20.44 -3.86
C ILE A 7 -4.17 -19.84 -3.11
N VAL A 8 -5.39 -20.23 -3.47
CA VAL A 8 -6.63 -19.61 -3.01
C VAL A 8 -6.94 -19.89 -1.55
N VAL A 9 -6.64 -21.09 -1.05
CA VAL A 9 -7.07 -21.47 0.32
C VAL A 9 -6.09 -21.07 1.39
N LEU A 10 -4.80 -21.03 1.08
CA LEU A 10 -3.84 -20.53 2.06
C LEU A 10 -4.09 -19.05 2.37
N ALA A 11 -4.47 -18.26 1.34
CA ALA A 11 -4.93 -16.88 1.51
C ALA A 11 -6.28 -16.77 2.27
N LEU A 12 -7.16 -17.77 2.15
CA LEU A 12 -8.39 -17.87 2.93
C LEU A 12 -8.12 -18.11 4.43
N VAL A 13 -7.09 -18.89 4.74
CA VAL A 13 -6.76 -19.26 6.13
C VAL A 13 -5.89 -18.21 6.80
N LEU A 14 -4.92 -17.65 6.08
CA LEU A 14 -3.87 -16.79 6.63
C LEU A 14 -4.09 -15.29 6.36
N GLY A 15 -5.03 -14.93 5.48
CA GLY A 15 -5.50 -13.55 5.31
C GLY A 15 -6.24 -13.03 6.54
N GLY A 16 -5.73 -13.37 7.71
CA GLY A 16 -6.22 -12.90 8.99
C GLY A 16 -5.69 -11.50 9.29
N CYS A 17 -6.52 -10.59 9.44
CA CYS A 17 -6.50 -9.15 9.54
C CYS A 17 -6.70 -8.53 8.17
N ALA A 18 -7.93 -8.12 7.90
CA ALA A 18 -8.20 -7.09 6.93
C ALA A 18 -7.53 -5.80 7.41
N MET A 19 -6.21 -5.77 7.30
CA MET A 19 -5.50 -4.50 7.24
C MET A 19 -6.02 -3.79 5.99
N PRO A 20 -6.37 -2.52 6.06
CA PRO A 20 -6.68 -1.76 4.87
C PRO A 20 -5.60 -2.04 3.83
N GLN A 21 -5.96 -2.27 2.56
CA GLN A 21 -5.04 -2.64 1.46
C GLN A 21 -3.86 -1.66 1.26
N TRP A 22 -3.86 -0.56 1.97
CA TRP A 22 -2.87 0.51 1.91
C TRP A 22 -1.74 0.41 2.95
N VAL A 23 -1.74 -0.55 3.86
CA VAL A 23 -0.61 -0.72 4.77
C VAL A 23 0.57 -1.27 3.97
N PRO A 24 1.60 -0.47 3.67
CA PRO A 24 2.76 -0.95 2.93
C PRO A 24 3.47 -1.98 3.81
N PHE A 25 3.49 -3.20 3.34
CA PHE A 25 4.06 -4.35 4.04
C PHE A 25 5.59 -4.27 4.15
N PHE A 26 6.21 -3.44 3.29
CA PHE A 26 7.64 -3.26 3.19
C PHE A 26 7.97 -1.80 2.86
N GLY A 27 8.60 -1.13 3.79
CA GLY A 27 9.25 0.12 3.46
C GLY A 27 9.29 1.15 4.57
N LYS A 28 10.07 0.86 5.58
CA LYS A 28 10.99 1.78 6.26
C LYS A 28 11.82 0.95 7.24
N LYS A 29 13.14 1.07 7.18
CA LYS A 29 14.02 0.62 8.25
C LYS A 29 13.52 1.28 9.53
N GLY A 30 12.84 0.51 10.37
CA GLY A 30 12.47 0.91 11.71
C GLY A 30 13.74 1.15 12.52
N PRO A 31 13.69 1.99 13.55
CA PRO A 31 14.80 2.14 14.46
C PRO A 31 15.16 0.76 15.03
N ALA A 32 16.47 0.52 15.19
CA ALA A 32 17.03 -0.71 15.70
C ALA A 32 16.27 -1.18 16.95
N ALA A 33 15.91 -2.46 16.96
CA ALA A 33 15.25 -3.07 18.10
C ALA A 33 16.09 -2.84 19.36
N PRO A 34 15.45 -2.57 20.53
CA PRO A 34 16.18 -2.43 21.77
C PRO A 34 16.89 -3.76 22.05
N THR A 35 18.19 -3.71 22.20
CA THR A 35 19.02 -4.82 22.62
C THR A 35 18.58 -5.25 24.02
N VAL A 36 17.86 -6.37 24.07
CA VAL A 36 17.57 -7.06 25.34
C VAL A 36 18.88 -7.60 25.85
N ARG A 37 19.41 -7.02 26.94
CA ARG A 37 20.56 -7.54 27.66
C ARG A 37 20.13 -8.86 28.31
N LEU A 38 20.65 -9.96 27.78
CA LEU A 38 20.59 -11.26 28.45
C LEU A 38 21.35 -11.15 29.77
N ARG A 39 20.67 -11.36 30.87
CA ARG A 39 21.27 -11.50 32.19
C ARG A 39 21.87 -12.91 32.26
N PRO A 40 23.16 -13.08 32.50
CA PRO A 40 23.72 -14.42 32.70
C PRO A 40 23.11 -15.07 33.97
N ALA A 41 22.71 -16.33 33.83
CA ALA A 41 22.23 -17.11 34.96
C ALA A 41 23.40 -17.38 35.94
N PRO A 42 23.17 -17.41 37.25
CA PRO A 42 24.18 -17.77 38.22
C PRO A 42 24.47 -19.27 38.11
N GLU A 43 25.75 -19.61 37.88
CA GLU A 43 26.25 -20.96 37.96
C GLU A 43 26.24 -21.41 39.43
N THR A 44 25.48 -22.46 39.71
CA THR A 44 25.59 -23.21 40.98
C THR A 44 26.05 -24.64 40.64
N PRO A 45 27.16 -25.14 41.17
CA PRO A 45 27.59 -26.50 40.89
C PRO A 45 26.71 -27.52 41.59
N ALA A 46 26.21 -28.49 40.82
CA ALA A 46 25.43 -29.62 41.35
C ALA A 46 26.35 -30.72 41.83
N PRO A 47 26.00 -31.39 42.95
CA PRO A 47 26.71 -32.57 43.46
C PRO A 47 26.39 -33.82 42.61
N PRO A 48 27.28 -34.83 42.54
CA PRO A 48 27.10 -35.99 41.70
C PRO A 48 26.03 -36.95 42.28
N ALA A 49 25.07 -37.32 41.44
CA ALA A 49 24.05 -38.30 41.77
C ALA A 49 24.54 -39.75 41.50
N PRO A 50 24.14 -40.74 42.30
CA PRO A 50 24.56 -42.13 42.15
C PRO A 50 23.86 -42.82 40.97
N ALA A 51 24.61 -43.64 40.28
CA ALA A 51 24.14 -44.46 39.15
C ALA A 51 23.01 -45.39 39.58
N ARG A 52 21.84 -45.26 38.93
CA ARG A 52 20.75 -46.19 39.07
C ARG A 52 20.48 -46.87 37.75
N ALA A 53 20.47 -48.21 37.82
CA ALA A 53 20.38 -49.16 36.72
C ALA A 53 19.30 -48.85 35.69
N ALA A 54 19.67 -49.04 34.44
CA ALA A 54 18.78 -49.01 33.29
C ALA A 54 17.66 -50.05 33.44
N ARG A 55 16.43 -49.57 33.49
CA ARG A 55 15.25 -50.40 33.32
C ARG A 55 14.74 -50.12 31.89
N ALA A 56 14.77 -51.16 31.06
CA ALA A 56 14.28 -51.09 29.68
C ALA A 56 12.83 -50.57 29.65
N ALA A 57 12.56 -49.58 28.88
CA ALA A 57 11.24 -49.09 28.58
C ALA A 57 10.57 -50.01 27.54
N PRO A 58 9.25 -50.24 27.63
CA PRO A 58 8.51 -51.03 26.67
C PRO A 58 8.43 -50.29 25.33
N PRO A 59 8.41 -51.01 24.17
CA PRO A 59 8.25 -50.41 22.90
C PRO A 59 6.78 -50.05 22.62
N GLY A 60 6.52 -48.87 22.16
CA GLY A 60 5.29 -48.51 21.47
C GLY A 60 4.44 -47.49 22.20
N GLU A 61 4.55 -46.29 21.69
CA GLU A 61 3.37 -45.44 21.44
C GLU A 61 3.76 -44.43 20.38
N ASP A 62 2.91 -44.33 19.41
CA ASP A 62 3.05 -43.50 18.19
C ASP A 62 3.60 -42.10 18.52
N GLY A 63 4.63 -41.70 17.80
CA GLY A 63 5.30 -40.42 17.96
C GLY A 63 4.32 -39.27 17.80
N ALA A 64 3.76 -38.79 18.90
CA ALA A 64 3.21 -37.47 18.98
C ALA A 64 4.36 -36.52 18.63
N VAL A 65 4.36 -35.99 17.44
CA VAL A 65 5.28 -34.91 17.02
C VAL A 65 5.06 -33.77 18.02
N THR A 66 5.93 -33.71 19.01
CA THR A 66 5.86 -32.62 20.02
C THR A 66 6.31 -31.36 19.30
N ASP A 67 5.36 -30.53 18.90
CA ASP A 67 5.64 -29.28 18.19
C ASP A 67 6.50 -28.37 19.10
N ARG A 68 7.62 -27.87 18.55
CA ARG A 68 8.56 -27.07 19.29
C ARG A 68 7.98 -25.68 19.57
N ILE A 69 8.00 -25.26 20.85
CA ILE A 69 7.61 -23.91 21.24
C ILE A 69 8.73 -22.93 20.89
N VAL A 70 8.43 -21.91 20.08
CA VAL A 70 9.35 -20.85 19.66
C VAL A 70 9.17 -19.54 20.44
N ALA A 71 7.99 -19.31 21.01
CA ALA A 71 7.77 -18.23 21.96
C ALA A 71 6.62 -18.56 22.93
N VAL A 72 6.62 -17.88 24.09
CA VAL A 72 5.51 -17.89 25.05
C VAL A 72 5.11 -16.44 25.30
N VAL A 73 3.81 -16.16 25.20
CA VAL A 73 3.23 -14.84 25.42
C VAL A 73 2.22 -14.93 26.55
N ASN A 74 2.62 -14.51 27.75
CA ASN A 74 1.91 -14.78 29.00
C ASN A 74 1.71 -16.30 29.18
N ASN A 75 0.48 -16.79 29.00
CA ASN A 75 0.15 -18.22 29.16
C ASN A 75 -0.04 -18.94 27.79
N ASP A 76 0.15 -18.25 26.67
CA ASP A 76 -0.08 -18.80 25.34
C ASP A 76 1.25 -19.14 24.65
N ALA A 77 1.39 -20.38 24.18
CA ALA A 77 2.54 -20.80 23.38
C ALA A 77 2.34 -20.47 21.90
N ILE A 78 3.44 -20.15 21.25
CA ILE A 78 3.56 -20.05 19.78
C ILE A 78 4.50 -21.16 19.35
N THR A 79 4.06 -21.98 18.38
CA THR A 79 4.79 -23.17 17.97
C THR A 79 5.59 -22.92 16.69
N LEU A 80 6.57 -23.81 16.43
CA LEU A 80 7.34 -23.77 15.20
C LEU A 80 6.45 -24.03 13.98
N ALA A 81 5.46 -24.92 14.12
CA ALA A 81 4.51 -25.20 13.05
C ALA A 81 3.70 -23.95 12.66
N GLU A 82 3.18 -23.20 13.64
CA GLU A 82 2.48 -21.91 13.37
C GLU A 82 3.37 -20.91 12.66
N LEU A 83 4.64 -20.82 13.05
CA LEU A 83 5.61 -19.94 12.40
C LEU A 83 5.90 -20.36 10.96
N GLN A 84 6.16 -21.65 10.75
CA GLN A 84 6.42 -22.20 9.41
C GLN A 84 5.20 -22.06 8.49
N GLU A 85 4.00 -22.34 8.98
CA GLU A 85 2.75 -22.12 8.25
C GLU A 85 2.64 -20.67 7.75
N SER A 86 2.92 -19.69 8.63
CA SER A 86 2.88 -18.28 8.29
C SER A 86 3.90 -17.88 7.20
N ILE A 87 5.12 -18.43 7.27
CA ILE A 87 6.19 -18.18 6.29
C ILE A 87 5.84 -18.82 4.94
N VAL A 88 5.35 -20.06 4.94
CA VAL A 88 4.94 -20.78 3.72
C VAL A 88 3.84 -20.02 2.99
N ALA A 89 2.84 -19.55 3.74
CA ALA A 89 1.76 -18.74 3.17
C ALA A 89 2.25 -17.47 2.50
N TYR A 90 3.11 -16.74 3.16
CA TYR A 90 3.70 -15.53 2.60
C TYR A 90 4.49 -15.81 1.31
N ARG A 91 5.28 -16.87 1.29
CA ARG A 91 6.05 -17.25 0.09
C ARG A 91 5.18 -17.61 -1.10
N GLN A 92 4.07 -18.29 -0.85
CA GLN A 92 3.09 -18.62 -1.87
C GLN A 92 2.41 -17.36 -2.43
N GLU A 93 2.06 -16.41 -1.57
CA GLU A 93 1.44 -15.15 -1.96
C GLU A 93 2.41 -14.23 -2.72
N SER A 94 3.66 -14.14 -2.28
CA SER A 94 4.71 -13.30 -2.90
C SER A 94 5.29 -13.89 -4.19
N ARG A 95 4.83 -15.08 -4.64
CA ARG A 95 5.32 -15.77 -5.85
C ARG A 95 6.83 -15.86 -5.97
N GLY A 96 7.53 -15.93 -4.86
CA GLY A 96 8.99 -16.07 -4.84
C GLY A 96 9.78 -14.79 -5.16
N GLN A 97 9.14 -13.63 -5.23
CA GLN A 97 9.82 -12.34 -5.49
C GLN A 97 10.54 -11.74 -4.26
N ALA A 98 10.40 -12.36 -3.09
CA ALA A 98 11.04 -11.84 -1.88
C ALA A 98 12.50 -12.29 -1.78
N SER A 99 13.42 -11.35 -1.85
CA SER A 99 14.87 -11.55 -1.62
C SER A 99 15.25 -11.58 -0.12
N VAL A 100 14.29 -11.88 0.75
CA VAL A 100 14.47 -11.87 2.21
C VAL A 100 14.90 -13.27 2.67
N THR A 101 15.87 -13.33 3.57
CA THR A 101 16.37 -14.60 4.12
C THR A 101 15.33 -15.27 5.03
N ASP A 102 15.41 -16.60 5.18
CA ASP A 102 14.50 -17.36 6.03
C ASP A 102 14.56 -16.93 7.49
N GLU A 103 15.75 -16.56 7.96
CA GLU A 103 15.96 -16.07 9.32
C GLU A 103 15.25 -14.72 9.55
N GLU A 104 15.32 -13.82 8.58
CA GLU A 104 14.66 -12.52 8.66
C GLU A 104 13.14 -12.67 8.61
N LEU A 105 12.63 -13.51 7.71
CA LEU A 105 11.21 -13.87 7.66
C LEU A 105 10.75 -14.50 8.98
N GLY A 106 11.54 -15.42 9.54
CA GLY A 106 11.26 -16.04 10.82
C GLY A 106 11.07 -15.01 11.94
N ARG A 107 11.99 -14.05 12.07
CA ARG A 107 11.89 -12.98 13.07
C ARG A 107 10.68 -12.07 12.85
N GLN A 108 10.40 -11.69 11.61
CA GLN A 108 9.27 -10.82 11.27
C GLN A 108 7.93 -11.51 11.56
N PHE A 109 7.79 -12.77 11.14
CA PHE A 109 6.56 -13.53 11.36
C PHE A 109 6.36 -13.90 12.83
N LEU A 110 7.44 -14.22 13.56
CA LEU A 110 7.35 -14.45 14.99
C LEU A 110 6.87 -13.20 15.74
N THR A 111 7.41 -12.02 15.40
CA THR A 111 6.94 -10.74 15.97
C THR A 111 5.46 -10.54 15.71
N ARG A 112 5.00 -10.82 14.49
CA ARG A 112 3.59 -10.72 14.12
C ARG A 112 2.70 -11.70 14.90
N LEU A 113 3.14 -12.95 15.08
CA LEU A 113 2.40 -13.93 15.85
C LEU A 113 2.28 -13.51 17.32
N ILE A 114 3.37 -12.96 17.90
CA ILE A 114 3.36 -12.37 19.23
C ILE A 114 2.34 -11.24 19.33
N ASP A 115 2.35 -10.31 18.37
CA ASP A 115 1.42 -9.18 18.34
C ASP A 115 -0.04 -9.65 18.20
N THR A 116 -0.29 -10.63 17.35
CA THR A 116 -1.63 -11.23 17.19
C THR A 116 -2.09 -11.90 18.48
N ARG A 117 -1.20 -12.65 19.19
CA ARG A 117 -1.53 -13.29 20.45
C ARG A 117 -1.90 -12.26 21.53
N LEU A 118 -1.13 -11.18 21.61
CA LEU A 118 -1.42 -10.08 22.53
C LEU A 118 -2.76 -9.39 22.21
N GLN A 119 -3.05 -9.18 20.92
CA GLN A 119 -4.32 -8.59 20.49
C GLN A 119 -5.51 -9.47 20.82
N LEU A 120 -5.38 -10.80 20.69
CA LEU A 120 -6.42 -11.76 21.09
C LEU A 120 -6.63 -11.74 22.61
N GLN A 121 -5.58 -11.69 23.41
CA GLN A 121 -5.67 -11.56 24.86
C GLN A 121 -6.34 -10.25 25.29
N GLU A 122 -6.05 -9.14 24.59
CA GLU A 122 -6.77 -7.88 24.82
C GLU A 122 -8.25 -7.97 24.39
N ALA A 123 -8.56 -8.71 23.33
CA ALA A 123 -9.94 -8.98 22.95
C ALA A 123 -10.69 -9.79 24.01
N ASP A 124 -10.01 -10.74 24.68
CA ASP A 124 -10.57 -11.48 25.83
C ASP A 124 -10.82 -10.56 27.03
N ARG A 125 -9.87 -9.70 27.38
CA ARG A 125 -10.03 -8.71 28.47
C ARG A 125 -11.19 -7.76 28.23
N GLU A 126 -11.36 -7.34 26.97
CA GLU A 126 -12.47 -6.47 26.54
C GLU A 126 -13.80 -7.23 26.34
N LYS A 127 -13.81 -8.54 26.58
CA LYS A 127 -14.98 -9.42 26.38
C LYS A 127 -15.58 -9.29 24.97
N ILE A 128 -14.71 -9.22 23.96
CA ILE A 128 -15.14 -9.13 22.56
C ILE A 128 -15.60 -10.50 22.08
N SER A 129 -16.90 -10.62 21.81
CA SER A 129 -17.52 -11.78 21.19
C SER A 129 -17.65 -11.65 19.69
N VAL A 130 -17.76 -12.78 19.02
CA VAL A 130 -18.03 -12.90 17.59
C VAL A 130 -19.13 -13.95 17.41
N ASP A 131 -20.20 -13.54 16.75
CA ASP A 131 -21.32 -14.43 16.45
C ASP A 131 -21.00 -15.36 15.28
N GLU A 132 -21.63 -16.53 15.24
CA GLU A 132 -21.38 -17.49 14.14
C GLU A 132 -21.78 -16.91 12.78
N LEU A 133 -22.82 -16.05 12.74
CA LEU A 133 -23.24 -15.35 11.52
C LEU A 133 -22.12 -14.45 10.98
N GLU A 134 -21.42 -13.71 11.84
CA GLU A 134 -20.29 -12.87 11.43
C GLU A 134 -19.14 -13.71 10.82
N VAL A 135 -18.94 -14.92 11.35
CA VAL A 135 -17.92 -15.85 10.82
C VAL A 135 -18.32 -16.34 9.43
N GLU A 136 -19.57 -16.75 9.25
CA GLU A 136 -20.07 -17.22 7.96
C GLU A 136 -20.10 -16.09 6.91
N ASP A 137 -20.48 -14.87 7.28
CA ASP A 137 -20.45 -13.71 6.40
C ASP A 137 -19.02 -13.39 5.94
N GLU A 138 -18.05 -13.35 6.84
CA GLU A 138 -16.64 -13.11 6.51
C GLU A 138 -16.08 -14.23 5.63
N LEU A 139 -16.45 -15.50 5.91
CA LEU A 139 -16.10 -16.65 5.06
C LEU A 139 -16.68 -16.49 3.66
N ALA A 140 -17.95 -16.14 3.53
CA ALA A 140 -18.60 -15.91 2.23
C ALA A 140 -17.92 -14.78 1.44
N GLN A 141 -17.55 -13.67 2.10
CA GLN A 141 -16.82 -12.59 1.47
C GLN A 141 -15.43 -13.02 0.97
N ARG A 142 -14.70 -13.82 1.78
CA ARG A 142 -13.40 -14.36 1.38
C ARG A 142 -13.53 -15.33 0.21
N MET A 143 -14.50 -16.25 0.27
CA MET A 143 -14.79 -17.17 -0.84
C MET A 143 -15.06 -16.40 -2.14
N LYS A 144 -15.92 -15.38 -2.10
CA LYS A 144 -16.22 -14.52 -3.26
C LYS A 144 -14.97 -13.83 -3.81
N ARG A 145 -14.11 -13.30 -2.95
CA ARG A 145 -12.85 -12.62 -3.32
C ARG A 145 -11.90 -13.56 -4.05
N PHE A 146 -11.88 -14.83 -3.68
CA PHE A 146 -11.02 -15.84 -4.28
C PHE A 146 -11.69 -16.69 -5.37
N GLY A 147 -12.89 -16.32 -5.80
CA GLY A 147 -13.62 -17.02 -6.86
C GLY A 147 -14.14 -18.41 -6.47
N VAL A 148 -14.22 -18.71 -5.16
CA VAL A 148 -14.81 -19.94 -4.63
C VAL A 148 -16.31 -19.71 -4.48
N THR A 149 -17.12 -20.46 -5.23
CA THR A 149 -18.56 -20.22 -5.32
C THR A 149 -19.41 -21.12 -4.43
N THR A 150 -18.88 -22.26 -4.02
CA THR A 150 -19.61 -23.23 -3.21
C THR A 150 -18.83 -23.69 -1.99
N ARG A 151 -19.58 -24.04 -0.91
CA ARG A 151 -18.99 -24.60 0.31
C ARG A 151 -18.23 -25.91 0.05
N GLY A 152 -18.72 -26.76 -0.85
CA GLY A 152 -18.04 -28.00 -1.20
C GLY A 152 -16.68 -27.76 -1.86
N GLN A 153 -16.58 -26.78 -2.76
CA GLN A 153 -15.29 -26.37 -3.34
C GLN A 153 -14.31 -25.89 -2.25
N MET A 154 -14.81 -25.14 -1.26
CA MET A 154 -13.99 -24.70 -0.15
C MET A 154 -13.50 -25.87 0.70
N GLU A 155 -14.39 -26.83 1.03
CA GLU A 155 -14.01 -28.03 1.80
C GLU A 155 -12.95 -28.87 1.09
N GLU A 156 -13.09 -29.07 -0.22
CA GLU A 156 -12.08 -29.78 -1.03
C GLU A 156 -10.72 -29.07 -1.03
N LEU A 157 -10.73 -27.75 -1.20
CA LEU A 157 -9.52 -26.94 -1.16
C LEU A 157 -8.84 -26.98 0.21
N VAL A 158 -9.60 -26.87 1.28
CA VAL A 158 -9.10 -26.94 2.67
C VAL A 158 -8.50 -28.31 2.97
N LYS A 159 -9.20 -29.41 2.59
CA LYS A 159 -8.73 -30.79 2.74
C LYS A 159 -7.46 -31.06 1.92
N ALA A 160 -7.36 -30.51 0.72
CA ALA A 160 -6.17 -30.64 -0.13
C ALA A 160 -4.90 -30.05 0.52
N GLN A 161 -5.05 -29.18 1.53
CA GLN A 161 -3.95 -28.59 2.30
C GLN A 161 -3.76 -29.24 3.68
N GLY A 162 -4.45 -30.34 3.94
CA GLY A 162 -4.38 -31.00 5.26
C GLY A 162 -5.10 -30.28 6.38
N LEU A 163 -5.93 -29.26 6.06
CA LEU A 163 -6.67 -28.46 7.03
C LEU A 163 -8.12 -28.91 7.16
N THR A 164 -8.79 -28.49 8.22
CA THR A 164 -10.23 -28.69 8.43
C THR A 164 -11.00 -27.37 8.31
N LEU A 165 -12.26 -27.45 7.95
CA LEU A 165 -13.13 -26.27 7.88
C LEU A 165 -13.26 -25.59 9.25
N ASP A 166 -13.26 -26.37 10.34
CA ASP A 166 -13.30 -25.84 11.71
C ASP A 166 -12.02 -25.07 12.06
N HIS A 167 -10.87 -25.49 11.55
CA HIS A 167 -9.63 -24.72 11.67
C HIS A 167 -9.75 -23.37 10.98
N VAL A 168 -10.28 -23.34 9.76
CA VAL A 168 -10.51 -22.09 9.00
C VAL A 168 -11.49 -21.18 9.74
N ARG A 169 -12.59 -21.72 10.27
CA ARG A 169 -13.57 -20.94 11.06
C ARG A 169 -12.95 -20.33 12.31
N ARG A 170 -12.15 -21.09 13.04
CA ARG A 170 -11.42 -20.55 14.20
C ARG A 170 -10.51 -19.39 13.82
N ARG A 171 -9.71 -19.53 12.76
CA ARG A 171 -8.86 -18.46 12.25
C ARG A 171 -9.65 -17.21 11.82
N VAL A 172 -10.78 -17.40 11.16
CA VAL A 172 -11.67 -16.29 10.79
C VAL A 172 -12.22 -15.60 12.04
N ARG A 173 -12.67 -16.36 13.03
CA ARG A 173 -13.17 -15.82 14.31
C ARG A 173 -12.09 -15.02 15.04
N GLU A 174 -10.88 -15.53 15.12
CA GLU A 174 -9.73 -14.82 15.69
C GLU A 174 -9.44 -13.52 14.93
N ALA A 175 -9.45 -13.53 13.61
CA ALA A 175 -9.24 -12.34 12.79
C ALA A 175 -10.32 -11.26 13.02
N ILE A 176 -11.59 -11.67 13.14
CA ILE A 176 -12.69 -10.76 13.46
C ILE A 176 -12.49 -10.16 14.87
N ARG A 177 -12.08 -10.96 15.86
CA ARG A 177 -11.80 -10.50 17.24
C ARG A 177 -10.68 -9.45 17.24
N VAL A 178 -9.58 -9.74 16.53
CA VAL A 178 -8.46 -8.80 16.38
C VAL A 178 -8.92 -7.52 15.69
N SER A 179 -9.70 -7.60 14.62
CA SER A 179 -10.26 -6.43 13.95
C SER A 179 -11.13 -5.57 14.86
N LYS A 180 -12.01 -6.21 15.65
CA LYS A 180 -12.90 -5.53 16.61
C LYS A 180 -12.12 -4.83 17.72
N VAL A 181 -11.06 -5.47 18.29
CA VAL A 181 -10.24 -4.84 19.34
C VAL A 181 -9.42 -3.67 18.77
N ILE A 182 -8.82 -3.82 17.60
CA ILE A 182 -8.12 -2.73 16.92
C ILE A 182 -9.07 -1.56 16.65
N ARG A 183 -10.25 -1.84 16.12
CA ARG A 183 -11.26 -0.80 15.90
C ARG A 183 -11.56 -0.02 17.19
N ARG A 184 -11.77 -0.72 18.32
CA ARG A 184 -12.09 -0.11 19.61
C ARG A 184 -10.92 0.67 20.22
N LYS A 185 -9.69 0.14 20.15
CA LYS A 185 -8.51 0.70 20.80
C LYS A 185 -7.77 1.73 19.95
N VAL A 186 -7.89 1.61 18.63
CA VAL A 186 -7.14 2.41 17.67
C VAL A 186 -8.07 3.22 16.77
N THR A 187 -8.85 2.57 15.89
CA THR A 187 -9.57 3.25 14.81
C THR A 187 -10.55 4.32 15.33
N LEU A 188 -11.36 4.00 16.33
CA LEU A 188 -12.34 4.92 16.91
C LEU A 188 -11.71 6.06 17.72
N ARG A 189 -10.39 6.03 17.95
CA ARG A 189 -9.64 7.05 18.68
C ARG A 189 -8.79 7.93 17.78
N VAL A 190 -8.86 7.70 16.47
CA VAL A 190 -8.16 8.49 15.46
C VAL A 190 -9.17 9.36 14.74
N SER A 191 -8.90 10.65 14.74
CA SER A 191 -9.65 11.64 13.97
C SER A 191 -8.70 12.57 13.23
N VAL A 192 -9.12 13.07 12.09
CA VAL A 192 -8.42 14.09 11.30
C VAL A 192 -9.32 15.30 11.23
N THR A 193 -8.80 16.44 11.70
CA THR A 193 -9.53 17.72 11.70
C THR A 193 -9.28 18.49 10.41
N GLU A 194 -10.19 19.39 10.05
CA GLU A 194 -10.01 20.26 8.88
C GLU A 194 -8.77 21.17 9.05
N ALA A 195 -8.48 21.63 10.26
CA ALA A 195 -7.29 22.42 10.54
C ALA A 195 -5.98 21.68 10.25
N GLU A 196 -5.94 20.36 10.47
CA GLU A 196 -4.77 19.53 10.12
C GLU A 196 -4.64 19.37 8.61
N ILE A 197 -5.75 19.24 7.90
CA ILE A 197 -5.77 19.19 6.43
C ILE A 197 -5.28 20.52 5.87
N ASP A 198 -5.77 21.65 6.38
CA ASP A 198 -5.35 22.97 5.95
C ASP A 198 -3.85 23.23 6.20
N ARG A 199 -3.35 22.81 7.36
CA ARG A 199 -1.92 22.86 7.67
C ARG A 199 -1.10 22.04 6.68
N TYR A 200 -1.50 20.79 6.42
CA TYR A 200 -0.80 19.93 5.47
C TYR A 200 -0.79 20.52 4.06
N LEU A 201 -1.92 21.08 3.61
CA LEU A 201 -2.04 21.79 2.33
C LEU A 201 -1.06 22.97 2.27
N ALA A 202 -1.01 23.79 3.30
CA ALA A 202 -0.11 24.95 3.36
C ALA A 202 1.37 24.53 3.32
N GLU A 203 1.75 23.53 4.14
CA GLU A 203 3.13 23.03 4.22
C GLU A 203 3.60 22.29 2.95
N ASN A 204 2.69 21.69 2.20
CA ASN A 204 3.02 20.89 1.02
C ASN A 204 2.51 21.49 -0.30
N ARG A 205 2.05 22.74 -0.28
CA ARG A 205 1.42 23.38 -1.44
C ARG A 205 2.27 23.25 -2.72
N THR A 206 3.54 23.61 -2.65
CA THR A 206 4.46 23.55 -3.79
C THR A 206 4.59 22.12 -4.35
N LYS A 207 4.68 21.11 -3.47
CA LYS A 207 4.77 19.69 -3.91
C LYS A 207 3.47 19.21 -4.54
N LEU A 208 2.34 19.62 -4.00
CA LEU A 208 1.02 19.28 -4.53
C LEU A 208 0.79 19.95 -5.88
N GLU A 209 1.20 21.21 -6.04
CA GLU A 209 1.12 21.92 -7.29
C GLU A 209 2.06 21.36 -8.37
N THR A 210 3.28 20.94 -8.02
CA THR A 210 4.22 20.29 -8.96
C THR A 210 3.79 18.88 -9.38
N GLY A 211 2.92 18.23 -8.62
CA GLY A 211 2.35 16.92 -8.97
C GLY A 211 1.13 16.98 -9.90
N LEU A 212 0.60 18.20 -10.13
CA LEU A 212 -0.57 18.37 -10.99
C LEU A 212 -0.22 18.15 -12.46
N SER A 213 -1.10 17.48 -13.15
CA SER A 213 -0.98 17.25 -14.58
C SER A 213 -1.81 18.25 -15.39
N TYR A 214 -1.39 18.48 -16.64
CA TYR A 214 -2.13 19.26 -17.62
C TYR A 214 -1.98 18.63 -19.00
N HIS A 215 -2.96 18.86 -19.85
CA HIS A 215 -2.96 18.42 -21.25
C HIS A 215 -3.03 19.63 -22.15
N ALA A 216 -2.10 19.74 -23.07
CA ALA A 216 -2.01 20.88 -23.97
C ALA A 216 -1.72 20.45 -25.42
N ARG A 217 -2.08 21.31 -26.34
CA ARG A 217 -1.69 21.22 -27.74
C ARG A 217 -0.79 22.38 -28.11
N HIS A 218 0.04 22.20 -29.16
CA HIS A 218 1.10 23.10 -29.55
C HIS A 218 1.21 23.23 -31.05
N ILE A 219 1.42 24.46 -31.55
CA ILE A 219 1.82 24.79 -32.92
C ILE A 219 3.07 25.65 -32.85
N LEU A 220 4.14 25.24 -33.54
CA LEU A 220 5.37 26.02 -33.72
C LEU A 220 5.46 26.58 -35.13
N VAL A 221 5.55 27.89 -35.25
CA VAL A 221 5.72 28.64 -36.50
C VAL A 221 7.12 29.25 -36.52
N PRO A 222 8.13 28.61 -37.14
CA PRO A 222 9.47 29.16 -37.19
C PRO A 222 9.57 30.31 -38.23
N PRO A 223 10.54 31.22 -38.05
CA PRO A 223 10.91 32.18 -39.12
C PRO A 223 11.51 31.43 -40.31
N THR A 224 11.43 31.99 -41.47
CA THR A 224 12.01 31.41 -42.70
C THR A 224 13.49 31.73 -42.89
N GLY A 225 14.00 32.71 -42.14
CA GLY A 225 15.40 33.11 -42.10
C GLY A 225 15.71 33.79 -40.77
N THR A 226 16.82 34.55 -40.75
CA THR A 226 17.34 35.13 -39.49
C THR A 226 17.11 36.63 -39.37
N THR A 227 16.52 37.27 -40.39
CA THR A 227 16.27 38.72 -40.41
C THR A 227 15.05 39.08 -39.56
N ASP A 228 14.99 40.34 -39.11
CA ASP A 228 13.81 40.85 -38.40
C ASP A 228 12.52 40.74 -39.20
N ALA A 229 12.64 40.90 -40.55
CA ALA A 229 11.52 40.73 -41.46
C ALA A 229 11.00 39.26 -41.47
N ASP A 230 11.89 38.26 -41.39
CA ASP A 230 11.50 36.85 -41.30
C ASP A 230 10.75 36.55 -40.02
N TRP A 231 11.21 37.13 -38.93
CA TRP A 231 10.58 37.01 -37.62
C TRP A 231 9.21 37.67 -37.57
N GLU A 232 9.08 38.86 -38.16
CA GLU A 232 7.78 39.55 -38.24
C GLU A 232 6.79 38.77 -39.14
N ALA A 233 7.27 38.21 -40.25
CA ALA A 233 6.45 37.34 -41.09
C ALA A 233 5.98 36.07 -40.34
N ALA A 234 6.82 35.46 -39.47
CA ALA A 234 6.44 34.35 -38.63
C ALA A 234 5.39 34.77 -37.57
N ARG A 235 5.53 35.95 -36.98
CA ARG A 235 4.56 36.49 -36.03
C ARG A 235 3.18 36.67 -36.68
N ILE A 236 3.15 37.26 -37.89
CA ILE A 236 1.92 37.46 -38.67
C ILE A 236 1.27 36.11 -38.98
N ARG A 237 2.04 35.11 -39.47
CA ARG A 237 1.52 33.75 -39.71
C ARG A 237 0.93 33.11 -38.48
N ALA A 238 1.61 33.21 -37.33
CA ALA A 238 1.07 32.68 -36.06
C ALA A 238 -0.22 33.42 -35.68
N GLY A 239 -0.31 34.72 -35.90
CA GLY A 239 -1.52 35.52 -35.69
C GLY A 239 -2.69 35.06 -36.55
N VAL A 240 -2.44 34.77 -37.85
CA VAL A 240 -3.46 34.26 -38.77
C VAL A 240 -3.95 32.88 -38.34
N ILE A 241 -3.04 31.97 -38.00
CA ILE A 241 -3.41 30.64 -37.50
C ILE A 241 -4.27 30.78 -36.23
N ARG A 242 -3.88 31.68 -35.32
CA ARG A 242 -4.65 31.93 -34.10
C ARG A 242 -6.07 32.44 -34.43
N ALA A 243 -6.20 33.36 -35.38
CA ALA A 243 -7.52 33.85 -35.78
C ALA A 243 -8.40 32.73 -36.32
N GLN A 244 -7.87 31.88 -37.22
CA GLN A 244 -8.60 30.70 -37.71
C GLN A 244 -9.04 29.76 -36.61
N LEU A 245 -8.18 29.52 -35.61
CA LEU A 245 -8.53 28.68 -34.44
C LEU A 245 -9.65 29.31 -33.61
N LEU A 246 -9.66 30.63 -33.45
CA LEU A 246 -10.74 31.36 -32.75
C LEU A 246 -12.06 31.35 -33.55
N GLU A 247 -12.02 31.27 -34.87
CA GLU A 247 -13.17 31.08 -35.76
C GLU A 247 -13.69 29.63 -35.79
N GLY A 248 -13.02 28.72 -35.07
CA GLY A 248 -13.46 27.32 -34.94
C GLY A 248 -12.77 26.32 -35.86
N ALA A 249 -11.67 26.71 -36.51
CA ALA A 249 -10.87 25.77 -37.30
C ALA A 249 -10.28 24.66 -36.43
N ASP A 250 -10.15 23.45 -37.00
CA ASP A 250 -9.60 22.31 -36.26
C ASP A 250 -8.10 22.52 -35.96
N PHE A 251 -7.77 22.45 -34.67
CA PHE A 251 -6.41 22.62 -34.18
C PHE A 251 -5.47 21.56 -34.75
N ALA A 252 -5.93 20.32 -34.83
CA ALA A 252 -5.09 19.22 -35.32
C ALA A 252 -4.74 19.41 -36.82
N ALA A 253 -5.70 19.83 -37.64
CA ALA A 253 -5.47 20.11 -39.06
C ALA A 253 -4.46 21.26 -39.25
N LEU A 254 -4.62 22.37 -38.52
CA LEU A 254 -3.70 23.50 -38.59
C LEU A 254 -2.30 23.15 -38.06
N ALA A 255 -2.21 22.34 -37.01
CA ALA A 255 -0.94 21.85 -36.50
C ALA A 255 -0.22 20.98 -37.54
N GLN A 256 -0.91 20.05 -38.18
CA GLN A 256 -0.33 19.21 -39.24
C GLN A 256 0.14 20.02 -40.43
N GLN A 257 -0.59 21.08 -40.78
CA GLN A 257 -0.28 21.92 -41.95
C GLN A 257 0.84 22.93 -41.68
N HIS A 258 0.86 23.54 -40.52
CA HIS A 258 1.68 24.72 -40.24
C HIS A 258 2.76 24.54 -39.20
N SER A 259 2.63 23.55 -38.28
CA SER A 259 3.59 23.36 -37.21
C SER A 259 4.86 22.66 -37.72
N ARG A 260 6.01 23.11 -37.18
CA ARG A 260 7.30 22.46 -37.37
C ARG A 260 7.78 21.71 -36.09
N ASP A 261 6.91 21.59 -35.14
CA ASP A 261 7.15 20.79 -33.93
C ASP A 261 6.99 19.28 -34.20
N ALA A 262 7.64 18.46 -33.40
CA ALA A 262 7.52 17.01 -33.50
C ALA A 262 6.07 16.50 -33.32
N SER A 263 5.28 17.19 -32.48
CA SER A 263 3.87 16.89 -32.22
C SER A 263 2.94 17.19 -33.37
N ALA A 264 3.41 17.90 -34.43
CA ALA A 264 2.60 18.27 -35.61
C ALA A 264 1.88 17.06 -36.23
N ARG A 265 2.56 15.89 -36.33
CA ARG A 265 1.99 14.66 -36.88
C ARG A 265 0.82 14.10 -36.05
N SER A 266 0.83 14.37 -34.75
CA SER A 266 -0.22 14.01 -33.80
C SER A 266 -1.23 15.16 -33.58
N GLY A 267 -1.33 16.12 -34.56
CA GLY A 267 -2.24 17.25 -34.44
C GLY A 267 -1.84 18.25 -33.33
N GLY A 268 -0.55 18.36 -33.07
CA GLY A 268 -0.01 19.23 -32.03
C GLY A 268 -0.19 18.72 -30.60
N ASP A 269 -0.67 17.50 -30.40
CA ASP A 269 -0.91 16.93 -29.07
C ASP A 269 0.40 16.66 -28.33
N LEU A 270 0.55 17.28 -27.16
CA LEU A 270 1.70 17.08 -26.28
C LEU A 270 1.44 15.95 -25.23
N GLY A 271 0.22 15.42 -25.21
CA GLY A 271 -0.18 14.46 -24.19
C GLY A 271 -0.38 15.09 -22.82
N THR A 272 -0.45 14.23 -21.80
CA THR A 272 -0.55 14.65 -20.41
C THR A 272 0.85 14.90 -19.85
N LEU A 273 1.09 16.12 -19.42
CA LEU A 273 2.36 16.59 -18.87
C LEU A 273 2.21 16.89 -17.38
N LYS A 274 3.30 16.75 -16.63
CA LYS A 274 3.38 17.22 -15.24
C LYS A 274 4.11 18.55 -15.18
N ARG A 275 3.80 19.35 -14.18
CA ARG A 275 4.55 20.60 -13.93
C ARG A 275 6.05 20.30 -13.78
N GLY A 276 6.87 21.08 -14.49
CA GLY A 276 8.34 20.94 -14.53
C GLY A 276 8.87 20.07 -15.67
N GLU A 277 8.01 19.48 -16.52
CA GLU A 277 8.44 18.70 -17.69
C GLU A 277 8.75 19.59 -18.93
N LEU A 278 8.20 20.80 -18.97
CA LEU A 278 8.54 21.79 -19.97
C LEU A 278 9.43 22.92 -19.41
N ALA A 279 10.04 23.69 -20.31
CA ALA A 279 10.75 24.90 -19.92
C ALA A 279 9.81 25.86 -19.16
N ALA A 280 10.29 26.44 -18.07
CA ALA A 280 9.46 27.18 -17.13
C ALA A 280 8.69 28.35 -17.74
N ASP A 281 9.27 29.03 -18.74
CA ASP A 281 8.66 30.13 -19.49
C ASP A 281 7.51 29.65 -20.36
N ILE A 282 7.68 28.52 -21.06
CA ILE A 282 6.63 27.87 -21.88
C ILE A 282 5.51 27.36 -20.98
N GLU A 283 5.87 26.66 -19.89
CA GLU A 283 4.91 26.13 -18.95
C GLU A 283 4.06 27.23 -18.30
N ALA A 284 4.67 28.38 -17.95
CA ALA A 284 3.95 29.52 -17.40
C ALA A 284 2.89 30.06 -18.37
N VAL A 285 3.18 30.11 -19.68
CA VAL A 285 2.22 30.52 -20.71
C VAL A 285 1.03 29.56 -20.77
N ILE A 286 1.29 28.23 -20.75
CA ILE A 286 0.23 27.21 -20.84
C ILE A 286 -0.64 27.24 -19.60
N LEU A 287 -0.04 27.30 -18.40
CA LEU A 287 -0.77 27.25 -17.15
C LEU A 287 -1.56 28.52 -16.82
N ALA A 288 -1.24 29.65 -17.47
CA ALA A 288 -2.04 30.86 -17.37
C ALA A 288 -3.38 30.76 -18.11
N LEU A 289 -3.52 29.79 -19.05
CA LEU A 289 -4.75 29.56 -19.81
C LEU A 289 -5.83 28.85 -18.99
N GLY A 290 -7.08 29.15 -19.32
CA GLY A 290 -8.22 28.29 -18.93
C GLY A 290 -8.37 27.08 -19.86
N PRO A 291 -9.06 26.00 -19.43
CA PRO A 291 -9.36 24.87 -20.30
C PRO A 291 -10.11 25.30 -21.58
N GLY A 292 -9.63 24.85 -22.72
CA GLY A 292 -10.10 25.24 -24.05
C GLY A 292 -9.54 26.55 -24.55
N GLU A 293 -8.82 27.35 -23.77
CA GLU A 293 -8.29 28.66 -24.14
C GLU A 293 -7.01 28.53 -24.96
N LEU A 294 -6.84 29.50 -25.88
CA LEU A 294 -5.74 29.62 -26.83
C LEU A 294 -4.81 30.78 -26.43
N SER A 295 -3.51 30.50 -26.34
CA SER A 295 -2.51 31.53 -26.03
C SER A 295 -2.41 32.64 -27.09
N LEU A 296 -1.86 33.77 -26.70
CA LEU A 296 -1.25 34.68 -27.68
C LEU A 296 0.01 34.03 -28.29
N PRO A 297 0.44 34.47 -29.50
CA PRO A 297 1.70 34.01 -30.08
C PRO A 297 2.87 34.31 -29.13
N TYR A 298 3.50 33.27 -28.59
CA TYR A 298 4.65 33.35 -27.69
C TYR A 298 5.94 33.18 -28.49
N ARG A 299 6.89 34.12 -28.34
CA ARG A 299 8.18 34.07 -29.05
C ARG A 299 9.22 33.32 -28.22
N SER A 300 9.88 32.33 -28.82
CA SER A 300 11.07 31.68 -28.30
C SER A 300 12.25 31.82 -29.26
N ALA A 301 13.38 31.20 -28.97
CA ALA A 301 14.52 31.11 -29.88
C ALA A 301 14.20 30.31 -31.16
N TYR A 302 13.16 29.49 -31.18
CA TYR A 302 12.81 28.58 -32.27
C TYR A 302 11.71 29.14 -33.20
N GLY A 303 10.97 30.16 -32.76
CA GLY A 303 9.86 30.71 -33.48
C GLY A 303 8.73 31.20 -32.60
N TYR A 304 7.54 31.31 -33.18
CA TYR A 304 6.32 31.66 -32.48
C TYR A 304 5.53 30.39 -32.14
N HIS A 305 5.11 30.28 -30.89
CA HIS A 305 4.35 29.19 -30.37
C HIS A 305 2.90 29.60 -30.11
N LEU A 306 1.97 28.71 -30.42
CA LEU A 306 0.58 28.81 -30.04
C LEU A 306 0.27 27.55 -29.17
N PHE A 307 -0.31 27.78 -28.03
CA PHE A 307 -0.72 26.69 -27.10
C PHE A 307 -2.23 26.73 -26.90
N ARG A 308 -2.85 25.56 -26.83
CA ARG A 308 -4.20 25.40 -26.34
C ARG A 308 -4.17 24.48 -25.14
N LEU A 309 -4.72 24.93 -24.01
CA LEU A 309 -4.88 24.09 -22.83
C LEU A 309 -6.14 23.27 -23.01
N GLU A 310 -6.03 21.94 -23.02
CA GLU A 310 -7.18 21.05 -23.13
C GLU A 310 -7.79 20.80 -21.72
N SER A 311 -6.92 20.49 -20.74
CA SER A 311 -7.31 20.30 -19.35
C SER A 311 -6.16 20.60 -18.42
N LYS A 312 -6.46 20.99 -17.19
CA LYS A 312 -5.46 21.09 -16.11
C LYS A 312 -6.09 20.67 -14.79
N GLU A 313 -5.32 19.93 -14.01
CA GLU A 313 -5.64 19.74 -12.61
C GLU A 313 -5.31 21.02 -11.84
N SER A 314 -6.16 21.40 -10.91
CA SER A 314 -5.95 22.55 -10.03
C SER A 314 -6.27 22.20 -8.59
N LEU A 315 -5.64 22.93 -7.65
CA LEU A 315 -6.02 22.87 -6.22
C LEU A 315 -7.19 23.81 -5.91
N GLU A 316 -8.16 23.91 -6.83
CA GLU A 316 -9.38 24.68 -6.68
C GLU A 316 -10.60 23.81 -6.98
N GLY A 317 -11.77 24.19 -6.49
CA GLY A 317 -13.02 23.49 -6.76
C GLY A 317 -12.93 21.99 -6.45
N ASP A 318 -13.27 21.14 -7.41
CA ASP A 318 -13.26 19.68 -7.29
C ASP A 318 -11.86 19.11 -7.09
N GLY A 319 -10.83 19.72 -7.68
CA GLY A 319 -9.44 19.33 -7.47
C GLY A 319 -8.99 19.54 -6.03
N LEU A 320 -9.38 20.67 -5.43
CA LEU A 320 -9.13 20.91 -4.00
C LEU A 320 -9.87 19.92 -3.11
N ALA A 321 -11.14 19.63 -3.42
CA ALA A 321 -11.94 18.66 -2.66
C ALA A 321 -11.31 17.26 -2.71
N SER A 322 -10.85 16.83 -3.89
CA SER A 322 -10.14 15.56 -4.06
C SER A 322 -8.81 15.54 -3.29
N ALA A 323 -8.01 16.60 -3.38
CA ALA A 323 -6.76 16.73 -2.63
C ALA A 323 -7.00 16.68 -1.11
N ARG A 324 -8.02 17.37 -0.59
CA ARG A 324 -8.41 17.33 0.82
C ARG A 324 -8.77 15.92 1.27
N GLN A 325 -9.51 15.18 0.44
CA GLN A 325 -9.87 13.80 0.75
C GLN A 325 -8.63 12.89 0.79
N GLN A 326 -7.72 13.00 -0.16
CA GLN A 326 -6.46 12.24 -0.17
C GLN A 326 -5.59 12.58 1.05
N ILE A 327 -5.49 13.87 1.41
CA ILE A 327 -4.75 14.31 2.59
C ILE A 327 -5.38 13.75 3.87
N ARG A 328 -6.71 13.75 3.96
CA ARG A 328 -7.43 13.14 5.10
C ARG A 328 -7.05 11.67 5.25
N GLU A 329 -7.00 10.92 4.16
CA GLU A 329 -6.59 9.51 4.16
C GLU A 329 -5.12 9.33 4.58
N ILE A 330 -4.21 10.18 4.07
CA ILE A 330 -2.79 10.16 4.46
C ILE A 330 -2.64 10.43 5.95
N LEU A 331 -3.26 11.50 6.47
CA LEU A 331 -3.18 11.88 7.88
C LEU A 331 -3.84 10.85 8.78
N PHE A 332 -4.99 10.31 8.37
CA PHE A 332 -5.64 9.22 9.10
C PHE A 332 -4.73 8.00 9.20
N ARG A 333 -4.09 7.61 8.10
CA ARG A 333 -3.14 6.50 8.06
C ARG A 333 -1.99 6.71 9.03
N GLN A 334 -1.34 7.87 8.96
CA GLN A 334 -0.21 8.20 9.84
C GLN A 334 -0.60 8.15 11.32
N LYS A 335 -1.73 8.73 11.67
CA LYS A 335 -2.26 8.71 13.04
C LYS A 335 -2.67 7.30 13.48
N TYR A 336 -3.27 6.53 12.59
CA TYR A 336 -3.65 5.15 12.84
C TYR A 336 -2.42 4.28 13.13
N GLU A 337 -1.38 4.35 12.29
CA GLU A 337 -0.12 3.63 12.49
C GLU A 337 0.53 4.02 13.81
N ALA A 338 0.68 5.31 14.07
CA ALA A 338 1.24 5.80 15.32
C ALA A 338 0.44 5.35 16.56
N ARG A 339 -0.90 5.36 16.48
CA ARG A 339 -1.76 4.91 17.58
C ARG A 339 -1.70 3.40 17.77
N LEU A 340 -1.63 2.63 16.69
CA LEU A 340 -1.49 1.17 16.73
C LEU A 340 -0.16 0.79 17.37
N ASP A 341 0.94 1.40 16.94
CA ASP A 341 2.27 1.15 17.50
C ASP A 341 2.35 1.52 18.99
N ALA A 342 1.80 2.66 19.36
CA ALA A 342 1.73 3.08 20.75
C ALA A 342 0.93 2.09 21.61
N TRP A 343 -0.24 1.66 21.13
CA TRP A 343 -1.07 0.68 21.82
C TRP A 343 -0.38 -0.69 21.94
N LEU A 344 0.20 -1.20 20.85
CA LEU A 344 0.95 -2.47 20.91
C LEU A 344 2.14 -2.39 21.86
N LYS A 345 2.84 -1.25 21.90
CA LYS A 345 3.91 -1.02 22.87
C LYS A 345 3.41 -1.06 24.30
N GLU A 346 2.28 -0.43 24.60
CA GLU A 346 1.64 -0.49 25.93
C GLU A 346 1.28 -1.93 26.33
N VAL A 347 0.73 -2.72 25.38
CA VAL A 347 0.34 -4.12 25.62
C VAL A 347 1.58 -4.99 25.86
N LYS A 348 2.62 -4.83 25.04
CA LYS A 348 3.90 -5.56 25.19
C LYS A 348 4.58 -5.27 26.53
N GLN A 349 4.54 -4.03 27.01
CA GLN A 349 5.15 -3.66 28.30
C GLN A 349 4.50 -4.35 29.51
N ARG A 350 3.22 -4.74 29.38
CA ARG A 350 2.46 -5.43 30.44
C ARG A 350 2.50 -6.95 30.30
N ALA A 351 3.04 -7.45 29.21
CA ALA A 351 3.08 -8.88 28.92
C ALA A 351 4.44 -9.50 29.27
N ILE A 352 4.40 -10.77 29.62
CA ILE A 352 5.60 -11.62 29.75
C ILE A 352 5.80 -12.31 28.42
N ILE A 353 6.90 -12.00 27.73
CA ILE A 353 7.22 -12.56 26.42
C ILE A 353 8.57 -13.27 26.51
N GLU A 354 8.57 -14.57 26.28
CA GLU A 354 9.77 -15.40 26.21
C GLU A 354 9.95 -15.93 24.80
N VAL A 355 11.07 -15.61 24.17
CA VAL A 355 11.43 -16.12 22.83
C VAL A 355 12.46 -17.24 22.99
N ARG A 356 12.23 -18.39 22.32
CA ARG A 356 13.01 -19.64 22.42
C ARG A 356 13.47 -20.12 21.03
N LEU A 357 13.99 -19.23 20.20
CA LEU A 357 14.51 -19.56 18.86
C LEU A 357 15.79 -20.39 18.91
#